data_ac4644362c35065560d6dcf2fe38a0fa
#
_entry.id   ac4644362c35065560d6dcf2fe38a0fa
#
_cell.length_a   1.000
_cell.length_b   1.000
_cell.length_c   1.000
_cell.angle_alpha   90.00
_cell.angle_beta   90.00
_cell.angle_gamma   90.00
#
_symmetry.space_group_name_H-M   'P 1'
#
loop_
_entity.id
_entity.type
_entity.pdbx_description
1 polymer ?
#
loop_
_entity_poly.entity_id
_entity_poly.type
_entity_poly.pdbx_seq_one_letter_code
_entity_poly.pdbx_strand_id
1 'polypeptide(L)'
;MKIDILTLFPDMFNGFKSESIIKRAIDGDKVSINTINFRDFATNKHKKVDDTPYGGGSGMVLMCQPIFDAVDSIKTEKSKVILLSPQGKKFSQKKAYDLSKEEHLIFICGHYEGFDERIKSICDEEISIGDYVLTGGELPAMVICDSVVRLIPGVIDDESSKNESFNDNLLDYPTYTKPRNYKGMQVPEVLLSGNHEKINKWRNEKRLKITSEKRPDLLKNKVKIEKKGIKENKNKIYIDDIKNIKVTEIKQVRKTGNYKISRNEEIKAITILNPHLISGYKLKGKNGSNSVNKILIVKDSFIKKIALKNVIKKIDILNYRFNLVLSNEDDDEGTSRVLGEAEMLKQMIINAYANYLGSENLDKIIKNINYLVNEFVKAKTLQNSFLNNSKQEQRSR
;
A
#
# COMPACT_ATOMS: atom_id res chain seq x y z
N MET A 1 12.04 -15.02 -21.30
CA MET A 1 10.61 -14.62 -21.17
C MET A 1 10.04 -14.26 -22.53
N LYS A 2 8.78 -14.59 -22.78
CA LYS A 2 8.05 -14.14 -23.98
C LYS A 2 6.95 -13.15 -23.58
N ILE A 3 6.79 -12.06 -24.35
CA ILE A 3 5.71 -11.08 -24.16
C ILE A 3 5.04 -10.85 -25.51
N ASP A 4 3.76 -11.15 -25.59
CA ASP A 4 2.92 -10.84 -26.74
C ASP A 4 1.93 -9.73 -26.38
N ILE A 5 1.83 -8.70 -27.21
CA ILE A 5 0.97 -7.54 -27.00
C ILE A 5 -0.06 -7.46 -28.10
N LEU A 6 -1.31 -7.73 -27.76
CA LEU A 6 -2.45 -7.58 -28.65
C LEU A 6 -2.89 -6.11 -28.67
N THR A 7 -2.79 -5.46 -29.83
CA THR A 7 -3.03 -4.02 -30.00
C THR A 7 -3.58 -3.71 -31.38
N LEU A 8 -4.24 -2.59 -31.56
CA LEU A 8 -4.61 -2.03 -32.87
C LEU A 8 -3.48 -1.17 -33.47
N PHE A 9 -2.46 -0.84 -32.69
CA PHE A 9 -1.41 0.11 -33.05
C PHE A 9 -0.01 -0.46 -32.78
N PRO A 10 0.41 -1.53 -33.47
CA PRO A 10 1.69 -2.20 -33.26
C PRO A 10 2.88 -1.24 -33.42
N ASP A 11 2.79 -0.25 -34.32
CA ASP A 11 3.87 0.71 -34.56
C ASP A 11 4.18 1.63 -33.39
N MET A 12 3.25 1.81 -32.47
CA MET A 12 3.51 2.57 -31.24
C MET A 12 4.64 1.96 -30.41
N PHE A 13 4.93 0.69 -30.54
CA PHE A 13 5.97 -0.02 -29.81
C PHE A 13 7.35 0.01 -30.47
N ASN A 14 7.50 0.53 -31.69
CA ASN A 14 8.75 0.50 -32.43
C ASN A 14 9.89 1.20 -31.68
N GLY A 15 9.68 2.44 -31.23
CA GLY A 15 10.65 3.17 -30.42
C GLY A 15 10.93 2.50 -29.07
N PHE A 16 9.90 1.99 -28.41
CA PHE A 16 10.03 1.28 -27.14
C PHE A 16 10.92 0.02 -27.25
N LYS A 17 10.81 -0.74 -28.33
CA LYS A 17 11.60 -1.96 -28.55
C LYS A 17 13.01 -1.69 -29.08
N SER A 18 13.24 -0.55 -29.74
CA SER A 18 14.50 -0.26 -30.44
C SER A 18 15.52 0.51 -29.62
N GLU A 19 15.21 0.88 -28.38
CA GLU A 19 16.07 1.75 -27.57
C GLU A 19 16.36 1.21 -26.17
N SER A 20 17.47 1.70 -25.58
CA SER A 20 17.83 1.58 -24.16
C SER A 20 17.90 0.13 -23.65
N ILE A 21 17.38 -0.11 -22.45
CA ILE A 21 17.43 -1.39 -21.72
C ILE A 21 16.59 -2.45 -22.40
N ILE A 22 15.42 -2.07 -22.92
CA ILE A 22 14.51 -3.00 -23.61
C ILE A 22 15.18 -3.58 -24.85
N LYS A 23 15.78 -2.73 -25.67
CA LYS A 23 16.57 -3.18 -26.83
C LYS A 23 17.66 -4.16 -26.42
N ARG A 24 18.45 -3.81 -25.41
CA ARG A 24 19.55 -4.70 -24.92
C ARG A 24 19.04 -6.03 -24.40
N ALA A 25 17.89 -6.04 -23.76
CA ALA A 25 17.26 -7.28 -23.26
C ALA A 25 16.78 -8.17 -24.41
N ILE A 26 16.27 -7.58 -25.49
CA ILE A 26 15.87 -8.29 -26.71
C ILE A 26 17.11 -8.81 -27.45
N ASP A 27 18.10 -7.97 -27.71
CA ASP A 27 19.35 -8.32 -28.41
C ASP A 27 20.15 -9.41 -27.65
N GLY A 28 20.00 -9.47 -26.33
CA GLY A 28 20.62 -10.47 -25.44
C GLY A 28 19.76 -11.71 -25.20
N ASP A 29 18.70 -11.93 -25.96
CA ASP A 29 17.78 -13.09 -25.85
C ASP A 29 17.18 -13.29 -24.43
N LYS A 30 17.12 -12.21 -23.61
CA LYS A 30 16.49 -12.27 -22.29
C LYS A 30 14.96 -12.20 -22.37
N VAL A 31 14.46 -11.48 -23.36
CA VAL A 31 13.03 -11.33 -23.62
C VAL A 31 12.75 -11.24 -25.13
N SER A 32 11.65 -11.81 -25.57
CA SER A 32 11.06 -11.51 -26.89
C SER A 32 9.78 -10.72 -26.70
N ILE A 33 9.63 -9.60 -27.42
CA ILE A 33 8.43 -8.74 -27.34
C ILE A 33 7.83 -8.65 -28.74
N ASN A 34 6.67 -9.28 -28.92
CA ASN A 34 5.93 -9.27 -30.17
C ASN A 34 4.69 -8.37 -30.05
N THR A 35 4.39 -7.64 -31.08
CA THR A 35 3.17 -6.85 -31.22
C THR A 35 2.28 -7.42 -32.27
N ILE A 36 1.05 -7.75 -31.96
CA ILE A 36 0.12 -8.46 -32.80
C ILE A 36 -1.13 -7.61 -32.99
N ASN A 37 -1.46 -7.29 -34.23
CA ASN A 37 -2.68 -6.56 -34.54
C ASN A 37 -3.87 -7.52 -34.50
N PHE A 38 -4.71 -7.48 -33.49
CA PHE A 38 -5.88 -8.34 -33.40
C PHE A 38 -6.95 -8.03 -34.48
N ARG A 39 -6.83 -6.89 -35.20
CA ARG A 39 -7.65 -6.62 -36.40
C ARG A 39 -7.45 -7.68 -37.49
N ASP A 40 -6.27 -8.28 -37.57
CA ASP A 40 -5.96 -9.30 -38.60
C ASP A 40 -6.79 -10.57 -38.41
N PHE A 41 -7.27 -10.82 -37.21
CA PHE A 41 -8.13 -11.93 -36.81
C PHE A 41 -9.62 -11.65 -37.05
N ALA A 42 -10.01 -10.41 -37.41
CA ALA A 42 -11.40 -10.12 -37.71
C ALA A 42 -11.87 -10.89 -38.97
N THR A 43 -12.95 -11.65 -38.84
CA THR A 43 -13.48 -12.51 -39.88
C THR A 43 -14.40 -11.79 -40.86
N ASN A 44 -14.91 -10.60 -40.46
CA ASN A 44 -15.81 -9.82 -41.32
C ASN A 44 -15.05 -9.17 -42.52
N LYS A 45 -15.76 -8.89 -43.62
CA LYS A 45 -15.21 -8.33 -44.83
C LYS A 45 -14.41 -7.04 -44.67
N HIS A 46 -14.77 -6.21 -43.69
CA HIS A 46 -14.18 -4.89 -43.47
C HIS A 46 -13.14 -4.88 -42.35
N LYS A 47 -12.75 -6.04 -41.82
CA LYS A 47 -11.82 -6.16 -40.68
C LYS A 47 -12.24 -5.28 -39.49
N LYS A 48 -13.55 -5.17 -39.25
CA LYS A 48 -14.13 -4.40 -38.15
C LYS A 48 -13.88 -5.14 -36.84
N VAL A 49 -13.42 -4.41 -35.81
CA VAL A 49 -13.04 -4.93 -34.49
C VAL A 49 -13.88 -4.36 -33.35
N ASP A 50 -14.76 -3.41 -33.68
CA ASP A 50 -15.57 -2.66 -32.74
C ASP A 50 -17.01 -2.52 -33.25
N ASP A 51 -17.97 -2.40 -32.34
CA ASP A 51 -19.38 -2.17 -32.65
C ASP A 51 -20.08 -1.33 -31.60
N THR A 52 -21.31 -0.88 -31.89
CA THR A 52 -22.12 -0.12 -30.97
C THR A 52 -22.50 -0.98 -29.76
N PRO A 53 -22.47 -0.42 -28.53
CA PRO A 53 -22.84 -1.18 -27.34
C PRO A 53 -24.33 -1.54 -27.30
N TYR A 54 -24.65 -2.74 -26.84
CA TYR A 54 -26.03 -3.07 -26.47
C TYR A 54 -26.53 -2.14 -25.37
N GLY A 55 -27.76 -1.70 -25.48
CA GLY A 55 -28.36 -0.75 -24.55
C GLY A 55 -28.14 0.71 -24.93
N GLY A 56 -27.43 0.98 -26.04
CA GLY A 56 -27.15 2.34 -26.51
C GLY A 56 -25.99 2.99 -25.75
N GLY A 57 -25.70 4.22 -26.08
CA GLY A 57 -24.60 5.01 -25.54
C GLY A 57 -23.75 5.61 -26.66
N SER A 58 -22.84 6.51 -26.30
CA SER A 58 -21.85 7.09 -27.23
C SER A 58 -20.66 6.15 -27.39
N GLY A 59 -20.02 6.20 -28.56
CA GLY A 59 -18.79 5.48 -28.83
C GLY A 59 -18.99 4.03 -29.24
N MET A 60 -17.89 3.29 -29.32
CA MET A 60 -17.80 1.93 -29.82
C MET A 60 -17.14 1.03 -28.78
N VAL A 61 -17.42 -0.26 -28.81
CA VAL A 61 -16.87 -1.28 -27.89
C VAL A 61 -16.13 -2.34 -28.70
N LEU A 62 -14.97 -2.76 -28.23
CA LEU A 62 -14.18 -3.82 -28.88
C LEU A 62 -14.92 -5.16 -28.80
N MET A 63 -15.01 -5.80 -29.96
CA MET A 63 -15.72 -7.07 -30.17
C MET A 63 -14.92 -8.25 -29.60
N CYS A 64 -15.63 -9.30 -29.16
CA CYS A 64 -15.01 -10.53 -28.65
C CYS A 64 -14.19 -11.27 -29.69
N GLN A 65 -14.77 -11.54 -30.86
CA GLN A 65 -14.24 -12.52 -31.85
C GLN A 65 -12.78 -12.25 -32.24
N PRO A 66 -12.35 -11.02 -32.65
CA PRO A 66 -10.96 -10.80 -33.02
C PRO A 66 -9.95 -11.00 -31.90
N ILE A 67 -10.36 -10.68 -30.67
CA ILE A 67 -9.49 -10.79 -29.48
C ILE A 67 -9.40 -12.26 -29.03
N PHE A 68 -10.51 -13.00 -29.02
CA PHE A 68 -10.51 -14.42 -28.69
C PHE A 68 -9.62 -15.18 -29.64
N ASP A 69 -9.82 -15.02 -30.96
CA ASP A 69 -9.04 -15.73 -31.98
C ASP A 69 -7.54 -15.36 -31.90
N ALA A 70 -7.23 -14.09 -31.63
CA ALA A 70 -5.85 -13.66 -31.45
C ALA A 70 -5.21 -14.31 -30.20
N VAL A 71 -5.91 -14.34 -29.06
CA VAL A 71 -5.42 -15.00 -27.85
C VAL A 71 -5.24 -16.49 -28.06
N ASP A 72 -6.23 -17.16 -28.65
CA ASP A 72 -6.19 -18.61 -28.91
C ASP A 72 -5.04 -19.02 -29.84
N SER A 73 -4.65 -18.14 -30.78
CA SER A 73 -3.54 -18.39 -31.68
C SER A 73 -2.16 -18.40 -31.06
N ILE A 74 -2.00 -17.77 -29.88
CA ILE A 74 -0.69 -17.57 -29.21
C ILE A 74 -0.62 -18.14 -27.80
N LYS A 75 -1.78 -18.42 -27.17
CA LYS A 75 -1.88 -18.90 -25.80
C LYS A 75 -1.33 -20.32 -25.67
N THR A 76 -0.58 -20.55 -24.62
CA THR A 76 -0.07 -21.86 -24.20
C THR A 76 -0.47 -22.12 -22.73
N GLU A 77 -0.24 -23.29 -22.21
CA GLU A 77 -0.48 -23.61 -20.79
C GLU A 77 0.34 -22.72 -19.82
N LYS A 78 1.46 -22.16 -20.30
CA LYS A 78 2.35 -21.29 -19.53
C LYS A 78 2.05 -19.80 -19.72
N SER A 79 1.02 -19.47 -20.47
CA SER A 79 0.66 -18.09 -20.77
C SER A 79 -0.18 -17.50 -19.66
N LYS A 80 0.10 -16.24 -19.32
CA LYS A 80 -0.74 -15.42 -18.46
C LYS A 80 -1.34 -14.28 -19.26
N VAL A 81 -2.65 -14.28 -19.41
CA VAL A 81 -3.41 -13.28 -20.17
C VAL A 81 -3.83 -12.15 -19.27
N ILE A 82 -3.43 -10.93 -19.60
CA ILE A 82 -3.64 -9.73 -18.80
C ILE A 82 -4.40 -8.70 -19.61
N LEU A 83 -5.58 -8.31 -19.11
CA LEU A 83 -6.38 -7.23 -19.65
C LEU A 83 -5.93 -5.90 -19.03
N LEU A 84 -5.69 -4.90 -19.87
CA LEU A 84 -5.30 -3.56 -19.41
C LEU A 84 -6.52 -2.65 -19.40
N SER A 85 -6.95 -2.25 -18.19
CA SER A 85 -8.18 -1.50 -17.99
C SER A 85 -8.10 -0.64 -16.72
N PRO A 86 -8.76 0.53 -16.67
CA PRO A 86 -8.89 1.32 -15.46
C PRO A 86 -9.59 0.60 -14.30
N GLN A 87 -10.39 -0.43 -14.60
CA GLN A 87 -11.14 -1.23 -13.61
C GLN A 87 -10.25 -2.27 -12.91
N GLY A 88 -9.08 -2.57 -13.47
CA GLY A 88 -8.17 -3.59 -12.97
C GLY A 88 -7.53 -3.26 -11.62
N LYS A 89 -6.90 -4.26 -11.02
CA LYS A 89 -6.10 -4.08 -9.80
C LYS A 89 -4.90 -3.19 -10.08
N LYS A 90 -4.64 -2.25 -9.16
CA LYS A 90 -3.55 -1.30 -9.31
C LYS A 90 -2.18 -2.00 -9.37
N PHE A 91 -1.43 -1.72 -10.41
CA PHE A 91 -0.07 -2.21 -10.62
C PHE A 91 0.88 -1.70 -9.53
N SER A 92 1.85 -2.49 -9.16
CA SER A 92 2.85 -2.17 -8.12
C SER A 92 4.17 -2.88 -8.40
N GLN A 93 5.26 -2.43 -7.76
CA GLN A 93 6.57 -3.07 -7.87
C GLN A 93 6.52 -4.57 -7.50
N LYS A 94 5.75 -4.93 -6.45
CA LYS A 94 5.53 -6.33 -6.09
C LYS A 94 4.91 -7.11 -7.25
N LYS A 95 3.91 -6.52 -7.93
CA LYS A 95 3.26 -7.16 -9.08
C LYS A 95 4.23 -7.30 -10.26
N ALA A 96 5.07 -6.29 -10.52
CA ALA A 96 6.13 -6.40 -11.54
C ALA A 96 7.07 -7.58 -11.24
N TYR A 97 7.46 -7.75 -9.97
CA TYR A 97 8.29 -8.85 -9.54
C TYR A 97 7.61 -10.22 -9.66
N ASP A 98 6.30 -10.30 -9.39
CA ASP A 98 5.54 -11.53 -9.59
C ASP A 98 5.47 -11.88 -11.10
N LEU A 99 5.19 -10.89 -11.97
CA LEU A 99 5.14 -11.08 -13.42
C LEU A 99 6.50 -11.36 -14.06
N SER A 100 7.60 -10.89 -13.49
CA SER A 100 8.95 -11.16 -14.02
C SER A 100 9.36 -12.63 -13.94
N LYS A 101 8.63 -13.46 -13.20
CA LYS A 101 8.85 -14.89 -13.04
C LYS A 101 8.04 -15.74 -14.04
N GLU A 102 7.09 -15.14 -14.73
CA GLU A 102 6.26 -15.83 -15.71
C GLU A 102 7.07 -16.12 -16.98
N GLU A 103 6.78 -17.22 -17.64
CA GLU A 103 7.45 -17.59 -18.88
C GLU A 103 6.88 -16.84 -20.08
N HIS A 104 5.56 -16.61 -20.09
CA HIS A 104 4.85 -15.96 -21.18
C HIS A 104 3.74 -15.04 -20.66
N LEU A 105 3.81 -13.76 -21.05
CA LEU A 105 2.78 -12.75 -20.77
C LEU A 105 2.07 -12.36 -22.07
N ILE A 106 0.75 -12.29 -22.03
CA ILE A 106 -0.09 -11.78 -23.12
C ILE A 106 -0.82 -10.55 -22.59
N PHE A 107 -0.54 -9.37 -23.15
CA PHE A 107 -1.25 -8.14 -22.82
C PHE A 107 -2.31 -7.82 -23.85
N ILE A 108 -3.53 -7.51 -23.43
CA ILE A 108 -4.62 -7.05 -24.29
C ILE A 108 -4.80 -5.55 -24.07
N CYS A 109 -4.49 -4.75 -25.12
CA CYS A 109 -4.62 -3.30 -25.13
C CYS A 109 -6.02 -2.90 -25.60
N GLY A 110 -6.74 -2.11 -24.76
CA GLY A 110 -8.06 -1.58 -25.09
C GLY A 110 -7.99 -0.25 -25.82
N HIS A 111 -9.10 0.05 -26.49
CA HIS A 111 -9.39 1.33 -27.13
C HIS A 111 -10.88 1.63 -27.05
N TYR A 112 -11.29 2.78 -27.55
CA TYR A 112 -12.70 3.24 -27.60
C TYR A 112 -13.31 3.34 -26.18
N GLU A 113 -14.57 2.88 -26.02
CA GLU A 113 -15.26 2.84 -24.72
C GLU A 113 -14.89 1.60 -23.88
N GLY A 114 -13.98 0.76 -24.39
CA GLY A 114 -13.51 -0.44 -23.72
C GLY A 114 -13.83 -1.71 -24.46
N PHE A 115 -13.97 -2.79 -23.72
CA PHE A 115 -14.10 -4.15 -24.22
C PHE A 115 -15.52 -4.68 -23.98
N ASP A 116 -15.95 -5.59 -24.87
CA ASP A 116 -17.04 -6.50 -24.53
C ASP A 116 -16.68 -7.27 -23.25
N GLU A 117 -17.58 -7.26 -22.26
CA GLU A 117 -17.34 -7.85 -20.94
C GLU A 117 -16.96 -9.33 -20.98
N ARG A 118 -17.38 -10.06 -22.03
CA ARG A 118 -17.05 -11.47 -22.21
C ARG A 118 -15.57 -11.73 -22.42
N ILE A 119 -14.78 -10.74 -22.86
CA ILE A 119 -13.33 -10.85 -23.01
C ILE A 119 -12.65 -11.14 -21.68
N LYS A 120 -13.20 -10.68 -20.56
CA LYS A 120 -12.67 -10.99 -19.23
C LYS A 120 -12.65 -12.48 -18.92
N SER A 121 -13.49 -13.29 -19.56
CA SER A 121 -13.53 -14.75 -19.33
C SER A 121 -12.28 -15.51 -19.78
N ILE A 122 -11.51 -14.94 -20.72
CA ILE A 122 -10.26 -15.55 -21.22
C ILE A 122 -9.01 -14.94 -20.55
N CYS A 123 -9.19 -13.94 -19.69
CA CYS A 123 -8.12 -13.24 -19.00
C CYS A 123 -7.90 -13.83 -17.61
N ASP A 124 -6.63 -14.01 -17.23
CA ASP A 124 -6.25 -14.45 -15.89
C ASP A 124 -6.28 -13.28 -14.89
N GLU A 125 -6.09 -12.06 -15.40
CA GLU A 125 -5.98 -10.88 -14.58
C GLU A 125 -6.35 -9.59 -15.33
N GLU A 126 -6.89 -8.61 -14.60
CA GLU A 126 -7.16 -7.26 -15.08
C GLU A 126 -6.29 -6.27 -14.28
N ILE A 127 -5.48 -5.45 -14.97
CA ILE A 127 -4.50 -4.56 -14.35
C ILE A 127 -4.73 -3.11 -14.79
N SER A 128 -4.72 -2.20 -13.80
CA SER A 128 -4.69 -0.74 -13.97
C SER A 128 -3.33 -0.18 -13.57
N ILE A 129 -2.79 0.77 -14.34
CA ILE A 129 -1.56 1.48 -13.96
C ILE A 129 -1.79 2.71 -13.06
N GLY A 130 -3.04 3.07 -12.79
CA GLY A 130 -3.37 4.21 -11.93
C GLY A 130 -4.80 4.69 -12.08
N ASP A 131 -5.22 5.61 -11.22
CA ASP A 131 -6.57 6.16 -11.15
C ASP A 131 -6.71 7.34 -12.13
N TYR A 132 -6.55 7.10 -13.41
CA TYR A 132 -6.71 8.03 -14.52
C TYR A 132 -7.04 7.28 -15.80
N VAL A 133 -7.62 7.96 -16.77
CA VAL A 133 -8.03 7.38 -18.06
C VAL A 133 -7.02 7.76 -19.13
N LEU A 134 -6.66 6.79 -19.96
CA LEU A 134 -5.83 6.95 -21.16
C LEU A 134 -6.67 6.62 -22.41
N THR A 135 -6.18 7.02 -23.57
CA THR A 135 -6.86 6.75 -24.85
C THR A 135 -6.78 5.29 -25.29
N GLY A 136 -5.81 4.52 -24.73
CA GLY A 136 -5.61 3.12 -25.10
C GLY A 136 -4.74 2.37 -24.10
N GLY A 137 -4.61 1.07 -24.30
CA GLY A 137 -3.83 0.15 -23.45
C GLY A 137 -2.35 0.07 -23.80
N GLU A 138 -1.87 0.71 -24.86
CA GLU A 138 -0.49 0.62 -25.34
C GLU A 138 0.51 1.22 -24.34
N LEU A 139 0.25 2.41 -23.83
CA LEU A 139 1.09 3.02 -22.80
C LEU A 139 1.11 2.20 -21.49
N PRO A 140 -0.02 1.73 -20.97
CA PRO A 140 -0.03 0.76 -19.86
C PRO A 140 0.81 -0.48 -20.13
N ALA A 141 0.72 -1.07 -21.32
CA ALA A 141 1.54 -2.22 -21.71
C ALA A 141 3.03 -1.90 -21.66
N MET A 142 3.45 -0.75 -22.22
CA MET A 142 4.86 -0.31 -22.17
C MET A 142 5.35 -0.11 -20.73
N VAL A 143 4.56 0.54 -19.87
CA VAL A 143 4.91 0.77 -18.45
C VAL A 143 5.10 -0.56 -17.71
N ILE A 144 4.19 -1.52 -17.93
CA ILE A 144 4.29 -2.84 -17.29
C ILE A 144 5.47 -3.62 -17.86
N CYS A 145 5.65 -3.64 -19.19
CA CYS A 145 6.78 -4.31 -19.83
C CYS A 145 8.12 -3.77 -19.32
N ASP A 146 8.32 -2.45 -19.27
CA ASP A 146 9.55 -1.85 -18.75
C ASP A 146 9.81 -2.27 -17.30
N SER A 147 8.78 -2.16 -16.45
CA SER A 147 8.87 -2.54 -15.04
C SER A 147 9.17 -4.03 -14.83
N VAL A 148 8.70 -4.91 -15.71
CA VAL A 148 8.89 -6.37 -15.63
C VAL A 148 10.24 -6.78 -16.23
N VAL A 149 10.57 -6.31 -17.43
CA VAL A 149 11.76 -6.72 -18.19
C VAL A 149 13.04 -6.35 -17.44
N ARG A 150 13.10 -5.17 -16.81
CA ARG A 150 14.25 -4.76 -16.00
C ARG A 150 14.51 -5.64 -14.77
N LEU A 151 13.53 -6.46 -14.34
CA LEU A 151 13.66 -7.40 -13.22
C LEU A 151 14.10 -8.81 -13.66
N ILE A 152 14.21 -9.05 -14.95
CA ILE A 152 14.72 -10.32 -15.48
C ILE A 152 16.23 -10.39 -15.20
N PRO A 153 16.74 -11.54 -14.66
CA PRO A 153 18.16 -11.69 -14.34
C PRO A 153 19.07 -11.40 -15.53
N GLY A 154 20.06 -10.53 -15.33
CA GLY A 154 21.04 -10.15 -16.35
C GLY A 154 20.55 -9.10 -17.35
N VAL A 155 19.43 -8.44 -17.15
CA VAL A 155 18.97 -7.28 -17.94
C VAL A 155 19.56 -5.99 -17.37
N ILE A 156 19.54 -5.83 -16.05
CA ILE A 156 20.25 -4.78 -15.31
C ILE A 156 21.16 -5.42 -14.26
N ASP A 157 22.09 -4.64 -13.72
CA ASP A 157 22.95 -5.08 -12.63
C ASP A 157 22.12 -5.44 -11.39
N ASP A 158 22.31 -6.65 -10.86
CA ASP A 158 21.57 -7.18 -9.71
C ASP A 158 21.77 -6.32 -8.43
N GLU A 159 22.92 -5.64 -8.28
CA GLU A 159 23.15 -4.73 -7.14
C GLU A 159 22.33 -3.44 -7.27
N SER A 160 22.15 -2.94 -8.50
CA SER A 160 21.36 -1.75 -8.77
C SER A 160 19.89 -1.96 -8.40
N SER A 161 19.34 -3.15 -8.64
CA SER A 161 17.94 -3.46 -8.38
C SER A 161 17.62 -3.67 -6.89
N LYS A 162 18.61 -4.05 -6.04
CA LYS A 162 18.38 -4.41 -4.63
C LYS A 162 17.98 -3.25 -3.73
N ASN A 163 18.47 -2.06 -4.02
CA ASN A 163 18.33 -0.87 -3.16
C ASN A 163 17.35 0.18 -3.71
N GLU A 164 16.55 -0.17 -4.70
CA GLU A 164 15.61 0.75 -5.33
C GLU A 164 14.35 1.00 -4.50
N SER A 165 13.65 2.08 -4.83
CA SER A 165 12.36 2.41 -4.25
C SER A 165 11.39 1.25 -4.37
N PHE A 166 10.62 1.01 -3.31
CA PHE A 166 9.57 0.00 -3.16
C PHE A 166 10.02 -1.45 -2.92
N ASN A 167 11.30 -1.81 -3.06
CA ASN A 167 11.74 -3.19 -2.82
C ASN A 167 11.54 -3.65 -1.38
N ASP A 168 11.80 -2.78 -0.41
CA ASP A 168 11.61 -3.02 1.03
C ASP A 168 10.56 -2.08 1.65
N ASN A 169 9.62 -1.59 0.83
CA ASN A 169 8.62 -0.58 1.19
C ASN A 169 9.21 0.77 1.63
N LEU A 170 10.39 1.11 1.16
CA LEU A 170 10.99 2.42 1.34
C LEU A 170 11.22 3.07 -0.03
N LEU A 171 11.24 4.40 -0.03
CA LEU A 171 11.80 5.17 -1.13
C LEU A 171 13.33 5.13 -1.05
N ASP A 172 13.99 5.37 -2.17
CA ASP A 172 15.44 5.44 -2.23
C ASP A 172 16.00 6.70 -1.56
N TYR A 173 17.30 6.68 -1.24
CA TYR A 173 18.03 7.81 -0.68
C TYR A 173 18.43 8.81 -1.78
N PRO A 174 18.74 10.09 -1.42
CA PRO A 174 19.19 11.08 -2.39
C PRO A 174 20.62 10.75 -2.89
N THR A 175 20.80 10.81 -4.18
CA THR A 175 22.08 10.57 -4.85
C THR A 175 22.70 11.89 -5.30
N TYR A 176 24.04 11.94 -5.33
CA TYR A 176 24.82 13.10 -5.71
C TYR A 176 25.91 12.70 -6.69
N THR A 177 26.22 13.60 -7.64
CA THR A 177 27.32 13.45 -8.58
C THR A 177 28.24 14.68 -8.56
N LYS A 178 29.29 14.67 -9.37
CA LYS A 178 30.22 15.82 -9.53
C LYS A 178 29.51 17.02 -10.16
N PRO A 179 29.91 18.26 -9.83
CA PRO A 179 30.94 18.64 -8.88
C PRO A 179 30.49 18.57 -7.40
N ARG A 180 31.45 18.60 -6.43
CA ARG A 180 31.13 18.60 -4.98
C ARG A 180 30.29 19.78 -4.54
N ASN A 181 30.50 20.93 -5.17
CA ASN A 181 29.71 22.15 -4.94
C ASN A 181 29.12 22.61 -6.27
N TYR A 182 27.84 22.76 -6.34
CA TYR A 182 27.15 23.31 -7.49
C TYR A 182 26.21 24.44 -7.04
N LYS A 183 26.56 25.69 -7.42
CA LYS A 183 25.80 26.91 -7.06
C LYS A 183 25.55 27.05 -5.54
N GLY A 184 26.56 26.76 -4.72
CA GLY A 184 26.49 26.82 -3.26
C GLY A 184 25.93 25.55 -2.59
N MET A 185 25.33 24.63 -3.34
CA MET A 185 24.81 23.37 -2.84
C MET A 185 25.94 22.33 -2.76
N GLN A 186 26.20 21.84 -1.57
CA GLN A 186 27.31 20.89 -1.31
C GLN A 186 26.82 19.44 -1.22
N VAL A 187 27.67 18.51 -1.66
CA VAL A 187 27.49 17.08 -1.39
C VAL A 187 27.74 16.83 0.11
N PRO A 188 26.89 16.07 0.81
CA PRO A 188 27.11 15.74 2.21
C PRO A 188 28.47 15.11 2.47
N GLU A 189 29.21 15.61 3.46
CA GLU A 189 30.55 15.18 3.83
C GLU A 189 30.67 13.67 4.07
N VAL A 190 29.66 13.06 4.67
CA VAL A 190 29.62 11.62 4.93
C VAL A 190 29.80 10.80 3.65
N LEU A 191 29.29 11.28 2.50
CA LEU A 191 29.40 10.59 1.20
C LEU A 191 30.83 10.71 0.61
N LEU A 192 31.62 11.67 1.09
CA LEU A 192 33.01 11.91 0.66
C LEU A 192 34.01 11.20 1.58
N SER A 193 33.55 10.64 2.71
CA SER A 193 34.43 10.10 3.76
C SER A 193 35.12 8.78 3.42
N GLY A 194 34.67 8.03 2.41
CA GLY A 194 35.12 6.67 2.12
C GLY A 194 34.73 5.61 3.16
N ASN A 195 34.05 6.00 4.25
CA ASN A 195 33.62 5.08 5.28
C ASN A 195 32.26 4.45 4.91
N HIS A 196 32.29 3.24 4.37
CA HIS A 196 31.11 2.53 3.88
C HIS A 196 30.04 2.31 4.96
N GLU A 197 30.41 2.07 6.21
CA GLU A 197 29.47 1.89 7.31
C GLU A 197 28.70 3.19 7.59
N LYS A 198 29.39 4.31 7.73
CA LYS A 198 28.75 5.63 7.91
C LYS A 198 27.90 6.01 6.73
N ILE A 199 28.36 5.74 5.49
CA ILE A 199 27.60 6.01 4.27
C ILE A 199 26.31 5.19 4.25
N ASN A 200 26.37 3.88 4.56
CA ASN A 200 25.18 3.01 4.57
C ASN A 200 24.18 3.40 5.67
N LYS A 201 24.68 3.79 6.86
CA LYS A 201 23.84 4.32 7.94
C LYS A 201 23.10 5.58 7.47
N TRP A 202 23.82 6.55 6.91
CA TRP A 202 23.24 7.78 6.38
C TRP A 202 22.21 7.52 5.27
N ARG A 203 22.49 6.60 4.33
CA ARG A 203 21.55 6.19 3.27
C ARG A 203 20.26 5.66 3.86
N ASN A 204 20.33 4.75 4.84
CA ASN A 204 19.17 4.18 5.50
C ASN A 204 18.34 5.23 6.26
N GLU A 205 18.99 6.14 6.97
CA GLU A 205 18.32 7.27 7.66
C GLU A 205 17.59 8.16 6.65
N LYS A 206 18.24 8.49 5.51
CA LYS A 206 17.60 9.30 4.46
C LYS A 206 16.43 8.58 3.79
N ARG A 207 16.54 7.28 3.51
CA ARG A 207 15.43 6.47 2.98
C ARG A 207 14.22 6.51 3.92
N LEU A 208 14.41 6.27 5.21
CA LEU A 208 13.37 6.33 6.22
C LEU A 208 12.73 7.72 6.30
N LYS A 209 13.56 8.77 6.36
CA LYS A 209 13.09 10.16 6.42
C LYS A 209 12.24 10.51 5.19
N ILE A 210 12.77 10.30 3.99
CA ILE A 210 12.07 10.62 2.73
C ILE A 210 10.76 9.82 2.61
N THR A 211 10.79 8.55 2.99
CA THR A 211 9.60 7.71 2.94
C THR A 211 8.53 8.19 3.93
N SER A 212 8.93 8.59 5.14
CA SER A 212 7.99 9.11 6.14
C SER A 212 7.33 10.43 5.71
N GLU A 213 8.08 11.28 5.02
CA GLU A 213 7.59 12.58 4.54
C GLU A 213 6.72 12.45 3.29
N LYS A 214 7.18 11.67 2.29
CA LYS A 214 6.54 11.63 0.96
C LYS A 214 5.56 10.48 0.77
N ARG A 215 5.82 9.33 1.40
CA ARG A 215 5.04 8.11 1.24
C ARG A 215 4.86 7.35 2.57
N PRO A 216 4.21 7.99 3.57
CA PRO A 216 3.97 7.36 4.88
C PRO A 216 3.11 6.09 4.80
N ASP A 217 2.35 5.92 3.71
CA ASP A 217 1.58 4.72 3.41
C ASP A 217 2.45 3.46 3.27
N LEU A 218 3.66 3.58 2.72
CA LEU A 218 4.60 2.46 2.56
C LEU A 218 5.09 1.91 3.90
N LEU A 219 5.30 2.77 4.89
CA LEU A 219 5.73 2.38 6.24
C LEU A 219 4.66 1.58 6.98
N LYS A 220 3.37 1.85 6.72
CA LYS A 220 2.25 1.08 7.28
C LYS A 220 2.29 -0.39 6.86
N ASN A 221 2.81 -0.70 5.69
CA ASN A 221 2.95 -2.07 5.18
C ASN A 221 4.17 -2.79 5.79
N LYS A 222 5.25 -2.07 6.12
CA LYS A 222 6.44 -2.65 6.76
C LYS A 222 6.10 -3.25 8.13
N VAL A 223 5.26 -2.59 8.91
CA VAL A 223 4.73 -3.10 10.19
C VAL A 223 3.95 -4.42 10.04
N LYS A 224 3.36 -4.69 8.86
CA LYS A 224 2.69 -5.97 8.57
C LYS A 224 3.64 -7.10 8.19
N ILE A 225 4.77 -6.80 7.53
CA ILE A 225 5.71 -7.80 7.00
C ILE A 225 6.72 -8.23 8.08
N GLU A 226 7.20 -7.33 8.91
CA GLU A 226 8.12 -7.63 10.02
C GLU A 226 7.48 -8.52 11.10
N LYS A 227 6.14 -8.62 11.14
CA LYS A 227 5.42 -9.57 12.02
C LYS A 227 5.65 -11.05 11.68
N LYS A 228 6.37 -11.37 10.60
CA LYS A 228 6.67 -12.76 10.20
C LYS A 228 8.14 -13.21 10.40
N GLY A 229 9.07 -12.33 10.80
CA GLY A 229 10.48 -12.71 10.72
C GLY A 229 11.51 -12.00 11.59
N ILE A 230 11.23 -11.41 12.77
CA ILE A 230 12.28 -10.82 13.60
C ILE A 230 12.23 -11.34 15.04
N LYS A 231 13.38 -11.88 15.46
CA LYS A 231 13.71 -12.16 16.86
C LYS A 231 13.94 -10.85 17.63
N GLU A 232 13.29 -10.77 18.75
CA GLU A 232 13.42 -9.95 19.96
C GLU A 232 14.28 -8.67 19.94
N ASN A 233 13.57 -7.53 20.09
CA ASN A 233 14.12 -6.33 20.69
C ASN A 233 13.26 -5.96 21.92
N LYS A 234 13.88 -5.64 23.06
CA LYS A 234 13.23 -5.50 24.39
C LYS A 234 12.00 -4.55 24.44
N ASN A 235 11.87 -3.61 23.52
CA ASN A 235 10.70 -2.71 23.42
C ASN A 235 9.45 -3.38 22.83
N LYS A 236 9.56 -4.61 22.28
CA LYS A 236 8.44 -5.39 21.74
C LYS A 236 7.58 -6.07 22.81
N ILE A 237 8.11 -6.31 23.99
CA ILE A 237 7.46 -7.08 25.06
C ILE A 237 6.12 -6.46 25.45
N TYR A 238 6.04 -5.13 25.52
CA TYR A 238 4.83 -4.42 25.97
C TYR A 238 3.68 -4.44 24.94
N ILE A 239 3.97 -4.38 23.67
CA ILE A 239 2.92 -4.47 22.61
C ILE A 239 2.42 -5.91 22.49
N ASP A 240 3.30 -6.90 22.68
CA ASP A 240 2.94 -8.31 22.65
C ASP A 240 2.15 -8.75 23.89
N ASP A 241 2.39 -8.15 25.06
CA ASP A 241 1.57 -8.33 26.26
C ASP A 241 0.13 -7.86 26.06
N ILE A 242 -0.07 -6.72 25.38
CA ILE A 242 -1.42 -6.23 25.04
C ILE A 242 -2.09 -7.15 24.00
N LYS A 243 -1.34 -7.70 23.03
CA LYS A 243 -1.86 -8.64 22.03
C LYS A 243 -2.23 -9.99 22.62
N ASN A 244 -1.58 -10.38 23.71
CA ASN A 244 -1.81 -11.64 24.41
C ASN A 244 -2.90 -11.54 25.48
N ILE A 245 -3.58 -10.39 25.63
CA ILE A 245 -4.75 -10.26 26.48
C ILE A 245 -5.80 -11.30 26.04
N LYS A 246 -6.03 -12.31 26.88
CA LYS A 246 -7.09 -13.30 26.65
C LYS A 246 -8.45 -12.64 26.82
N VAL A 247 -9.17 -12.47 25.70
CA VAL A 247 -10.56 -12.08 25.73
C VAL A 247 -11.36 -13.30 26.11
N THR A 248 -11.86 -13.37 27.34
CA THR A 248 -12.73 -14.45 27.82
C THR A 248 -14.01 -14.48 27.00
N GLU A 249 -14.31 -15.62 26.37
CA GLU A 249 -15.55 -15.80 25.63
C GLU A 249 -16.75 -15.79 26.59
N ILE A 250 -17.62 -14.81 26.43
CA ILE A 250 -18.92 -14.81 27.10
C ILE A 250 -19.90 -15.58 26.22
N LYS A 251 -20.65 -16.47 26.86
CA LYS A 251 -21.60 -17.43 26.24
C LYS A 251 -22.49 -16.79 25.17
N GLN A 252 -22.74 -17.54 24.11
CA GLN A 252 -23.66 -17.19 23.02
C GLN A 252 -24.99 -16.70 23.55
N VAL A 253 -25.36 -15.47 23.23
CA VAL A 253 -26.75 -15.04 23.30
C VAL A 253 -27.49 -15.71 22.12
N ARG A 254 -28.34 -16.67 22.42
CA ARG A 254 -29.18 -17.35 21.42
C ARG A 254 -30.12 -16.33 20.77
N LYS A 255 -30.31 -16.46 19.45
CA LYS A 255 -31.37 -15.83 18.69
C LYS A 255 -32.75 -16.32 19.18
N THR A 256 -33.26 -15.79 20.22
CA THR A 256 -34.67 -15.99 20.55
C THR A 256 -35.21 -14.72 21.14
N GLY A 257 -36.13 -14.16 20.38
CA GLY A 257 -37.27 -13.34 20.70
C GLY A 257 -37.14 -12.35 21.88
N ASN A 258 -37.51 -11.12 21.61
CA ASN A 258 -37.98 -10.12 22.57
C ASN A 258 -37.05 -9.67 23.68
N TYR A 259 -35.85 -9.18 23.33
CA TYR A 259 -35.10 -8.30 24.22
C TYR A 259 -35.32 -6.82 23.83
N LYS A 260 -35.93 -6.06 24.72
CA LYS A 260 -35.95 -4.60 24.67
C LYS A 260 -34.58 -4.07 25.16
N ILE A 261 -33.62 -3.98 24.28
CA ILE A 261 -32.41 -3.21 24.56
C ILE A 261 -32.74 -1.74 24.26
N SER A 262 -32.35 -0.82 25.15
CA SER A 262 -32.67 0.58 24.90
C SER A 262 -31.87 1.03 23.65
N ARG A 263 -32.58 1.60 22.70
CA ARG A 263 -32.06 2.09 21.40
C ARG A 263 -30.80 2.97 21.54
N ASN A 264 -30.68 3.68 22.64
CA ASN A 264 -29.60 4.61 22.92
C ASN A 264 -28.29 3.93 23.32
N GLU A 265 -28.33 2.78 24.00
CA GLU A 265 -27.13 2.04 24.42
C GLU A 265 -26.49 1.30 23.26
N GLU A 266 -27.29 0.74 22.37
CA GLU A 266 -26.82 0.01 21.20
C GLU A 266 -26.19 0.93 20.14
N ILE A 267 -26.81 2.08 19.86
CA ILE A 267 -26.28 3.11 18.97
C ILE A 267 -24.99 3.69 19.54
N LYS A 268 -24.92 3.90 20.86
CA LYS A 268 -23.73 4.42 21.54
C LYS A 268 -22.56 3.44 21.44
N ALA A 269 -22.79 2.14 21.62
CA ALA A 269 -21.77 1.11 21.49
C ALA A 269 -21.22 1.03 20.05
N ILE A 270 -22.06 1.04 19.05
CA ILE A 270 -21.68 1.00 17.62
C ILE A 270 -20.92 2.28 17.22
N THR A 271 -21.38 3.46 17.67
CA THR A 271 -20.74 4.74 17.38
C THR A 271 -19.33 4.84 17.97
N ILE A 272 -19.12 4.32 19.19
CA ILE A 272 -17.83 4.32 19.87
C ILE A 272 -16.83 3.37 19.16
N LEU A 273 -17.30 2.20 18.72
CA LEU A 273 -16.44 1.16 18.15
C LEU A 273 -16.03 1.43 16.71
N ASN A 274 -16.91 1.98 15.88
CA ASN A 274 -16.61 2.27 14.49
C ASN A 274 -17.65 3.20 13.83
N PRO A 275 -17.44 4.51 13.78
CA PRO A 275 -18.40 5.47 13.19
C PRO A 275 -18.77 5.17 11.73
N HIS A 276 -17.87 4.48 10.98
CA HIS A 276 -18.09 4.13 9.58
C HIS A 276 -19.02 2.93 9.39
N LEU A 277 -19.24 2.10 10.40
CA LEU A 277 -20.18 0.98 10.34
C LEU A 277 -21.64 1.45 10.35
N ILE A 278 -21.92 2.65 10.84
CA ILE A 278 -23.27 3.21 10.90
C ILE A 278 -23.74 3.71 9.53
N SER A 279 -22.83 4.22 8.70
CA SER A 279 -23.16 4.75 7.38
C SER A 279 -23.58 3.70 6.36
N GLY A 280 -23.26 2.42 6.58
CA GLY A 280 -23.61 1.29 5.71
C GLY A 280 -24.95 0.61 6.01
N TYR A 281 -25.59 0.88 7.16
CA TYR A 281 -26.84 0.22 7.56
C TYR A 281 -28.04 1.15 7.38
N LYS A 282 -28.76 1.00 6.27
CA LYS A 282 -30.09 1.60 6.12
C LYS A 282 -31.06 0.83 7.00
N LEU A 283 -31.50 1.45 8.07
CA LEU A 283 -32.62 0.95 8.89
C LEU A 283 -33.92 1.11 8.08
N LYS A 284 -34.45 0.00 7.51
CA LYS A 284 -35.75 -0.01 6.88
C LYS A 284 -36.78 -0.35 7.91
N GLY A 285 -37.64 0.60 8.26
CA GLY A 285 -38.89 0.35 9.01
C GLY A 285 -39.96 -0.23 8.09
N LYS A 286 -40.84 -1.10 8.61
CA LYS A 286 -42.10 -1.48 7.96
C LYS A 286 -43.06 -0.29 8.12
N ASN A 287 -43.73 0.09 7.04
CA ASN A 287 -44.82 1.09 7.00
C ASN A 287 -44.43 2.53 7.40
N GLY A 288 -43.28 3.03 6.95
CA GLY A 288 -42.98 4.45 7.14
C GLY A 288 -42.67 4.88 8.57
N SER A 289 -42.78 4.00 9.55
CA SER A 289 -42.39 4.23 10.93
C SER A 289 -40.91 3.90 11.12
N ASN A 290 -40.19 4.71 11.87
CA ASN A 290 -38.76 4.54 12.23
C ASN A 290 -38.54 3.36 13.20
N SER A 291 -39.19 2.21 13.01
CA SER A 291 -39.01 1.02 13.84
C SER A 291 -37.87 0.15 13.27
N VAL A 292 -36.88 -0.13 14.08
CA VAL A 292 -35.72 -0.98 13.76
C VAL A 292 -36.16 -2.44 13.78
N ASN A 293 -36.29 -3.08 12.62
CA ASN A 293 -36.76 -4.48 12.53
C ASN A 293 -35.62 -5.53 12.58
N LYS A 294 -34.36 -5.14 12.62
CA LYS A 294 -33.24 -6.06 12.83
C LYS A 294 -32.16 -5.41 13.71
N ILE A 295 -32.04 -5.89 14.91
CA ILE A 295 -30.93 -5.59 15.81
C ILE A 295 -29.83 -6.59 15.49
N LEU A 296 -28.66 -6.10 15.07
CA LEU A 296 -27.48 -6.93 14.90
C LEU A 296 -26.86 -7.15 16.27
N ILE A 297 -27.17 -8.25 16.93
CA ILE A 297 -26.54 -8.62 18.20
C ILE A 297 -25.14 -9.13 17.87
N VAL A 298 -24.15 -8.32 18.11
CA VAL A 298 -22.73 -8.68 17.99
C VAL A 298 -22.30 -9.37 19.28
N LYS A 299 -21.59 -10.51 19.18
CA LYS A 299 -21.05 -11.18 20.36
C LYS A 299 -20.12 -10.24 21.14
N ASP A 300 -20.27 -10.17 22.45
CA ASP A 300 -19.46 -9.32 23.34
C ASP A 300 -17.95 -9.60 23.17
N SER A 301 -17.54 -10.85 22.94
CA SER A 301 -16.17 -11.22 22.60
C SER A 301 -15.66 -10.59 21.29
N PHE A 302 -16.53 -10.40 20.31
CA PHE A 302 -16.17 -9.74 19.05
C PHE A 302 -16.01 -8.24 19.23
N ILE A 303 -16.88 -7.60 20.01
CA ILE A 303 -16.80 -6.18 20.38
C ILE A 303 -15.49 -5.92 21.14
N LYS A 304 -15.17 -6.76 22.11
CA LYS A 304 -13.90 -6.67 22.87
C LYS A 304 -12.67 -6.82 21.99
N LYS A 305 -12.68 -7.75 21.04
CA LYS A 305 -11.60 -7.92 20.04
C LYS A 305 -11.42 -6.68 19.17
N ILE A 306 -12.50 -6.07 18.69
CA ILE A 306 -12.45 -4.86 17.87
C ILE A 306 -11.96 -3.68 18.71
N ALA A 307 -12.46 -3.51 19.93
CA ALA A 307 -12.03 -2.47 20.85
C ALA A 307 -10.53 -2.56 21.11
N LEU A 308 -10.03 -3.73 21.47
CA LEU A 308 -8.61 -3.97 21.72
C LEU A 308 -7.75 -3.68 20.47
N LYS A 309 -8.18 -4.13 19.29
CA LYS A 309 -7.48 -3.87 18.02
C LYS A 309 -7.39 -2.38 17.70
N ASN A 310 -8.45 -1.61 17.98
CA ASN A 310 -8.49 -0.17 17.76
C ASN A 310 -7.58 0.57 18.75
N VAL A 311 -7.55 0.15 20.02
CA VAL A 311 -6.65 0.68 21.03
C VAL A 311 -5.19 0.43 20.64
N ILE A 312 -4.82 -0.78 20.28
CA ILE A 312 -3.47 -1.14 19.82
C ILE A 312 -3.05 -0.24 18.65
N LYS A 313 -3.93 -0.08 17.65
CA LYS A 313 -3.63 0.78 16.49
C LYS A 313 -3.37 2.23 16.87
N LYS A 314 -4.10 2.76 17.84
CA LYS A 314 -3.91 4.15 18.34
C LYS A 314 -2.60 4.30 19.12
N ILE A 315 -2.22 3.30 19.92
CA ILE A 315 -0.92 3.26 20.61
C ILE A 315 0.24 3.17 19.59
N ASP A 316 0.11 2.37 18.53
CA ASP A 316 1.10 2.29 17.46
C ASP A 316 1.28 3.65 16.76
N ILE A 317 0.19 4.40 16.54
CA ILE A 317 0.23 5.75 15.97
C ILE A 317 0.92 6.73 16.92
N LEU A 318 0.62 6.68 18.22
CA LEU A 318 1.26 7.53 19.21
C LEU A 318 2.76 7.28 19.29
N ASN A 319 3.17 6.03 19.33
CA ASN A 319 4.59 5.65 19.34
C ASN A 319 5.33 6.13 18.06
N TYR A 320 4.69 6.04 16.92
CA TYR A 320 5.22 6.59 15.67
C TYR A 320 5.42 8.12 15.76
N ARG A 321 4.46 8.85 16.34
CA ARG A 321 4.55 10.31 16.52
C ARG A 321 5.64 10.71 17.52
N PHE A 322 5.85 9.94 18.58
CA PHE A 322 6.99 10.13 19.48
C PHE A 322 8.32 10.04 18.75
N ASN A 323 8.49 9.00 17.92
CA ASN A 323 9.72 8.83 17.13
C ASN A 323 9.90 9.95 16.10
N LEU A 324 8.82 10.48 15.54
CA LEU A 324 8.88 11.59 14.59
C LEU A 324 9.38 12.87 15.27
N VAL A 325 8.90 13.18 16.46
CA VAL A 325 9.36 14.36 17.22
C VAL A 325 10.78 14.19 17.70
N LEU A 326 11.20 12.97 18.10
CA LEU A 326 12.59 12.68 18.44
C LEU A 326 13.55 12.80 17.27
N SER A 327 13.08 12.62 16.03
CA SER A 327 13.90 12.82 14.82
C SER A 327 14.07 14.29 14.44
N ASN A 328 13.32 15.20 15.06
CA ASN A 328 13.36 16.65 14.85
C ASN A 328 13.94 17.31 16.11
N GLU A 329 15.23 17.70 16.06
CA GLU A 329 15.99 18.12 17.23
C GLU A 329 15.43 19.39 17.91
N ASP A 330 14.87 20.32 17.14
CA ASP A 330 14.39 21.64 17.62
C ASP A 330 12.84 21.73 17.73
N ASP A 331 12.10 20.61 17.78
CA ASP A 331 10.62 20.60 17.80
C ASP A 331 10.06 20.53 19.23
N ASP A 332 10.17 21.61 19.97
CA ASP A 332 9.58 21.73 21.32
C ASP A 332 8.05 21.85 21.28
N GLU A 333 7.49 22.49 20.25
CA GLU A 333 6.05 22.57 20.01
C GLU A 333 5.48 21.19 19.70
N GLY A 334 6.15 20.41 18.86
CA GLY A 334 5.82 19.03 18.58
C GLY A 334 5.88 18.15 19.82
N THR A 335 6.84 18.38 20.72
CA THR A 335 6.96 17.68 22.00
C THR A 335 5.72 17.90 22.88
N SER A 336 5.32 19.15 23.09
CA SER A 336 4.12 19.49 23.89
C SER A 336 2.85 18.91 23.28
N ARG A 337 2.73 18.96 21.94
CA ARG A 337 1.57 18.43 21.21
C ARG A 337 1.43 16.91 21.36
N VAL A 338 2.50 16.12 21.18
CA VAL A 338 2.41 14.66 21.28
C VAL A 338 2.22 14.16 22.71
N LEU A 339 2.70 14.89 23.71
CA LEU A 339 2.39 14.61 25.13
C LEU A 339 0.91 14.87 25.43
N GLY A 340 0.33 15.95 24.91
CA GLY A 340 -1.10 16.23 25.00
C GLY A 340 -1.95 15.15 24.29
N GLU A 341 -1.52 14.68 23.12
CA GLU A 341 -2.18 13.58 22.41
C GLU A 341 -2.15 12.26 23.20
N ALA A 342 -1.06 11.95 23.91
CA ALA A 342 -0.96 10.78 24.77
C ALA A 342 -1.96 10.84 25.92
N GLU A 343 -2.12 12.01 26.55
CA GLU A 343 -3.10 12.20 27.63
C GLU A 343 -4.54 12.10 27.11
N MET A 344 -4.84 12.75 25.98
CA MET A 344 -6.15 12.62 25.33
C MET A 344 -6.45 11.17 24.95
N LEU A 345 -5.45 10.41 24.49
CA LEU A 345 -5.62 8.99 24.16
C LEU A 345 -5.96 8.16 25.41
N LYS A 346 -5.29 8.40 26.55
CA LYS A 346 -5.62 7.74 27.82
C LYS A 346 -7.06 8.01 28.24
N GLN A 347 -7.48 9.28 28.24
CA GLN A 347 -8.84 9.67 28.59
C GLN A 347 -9.89 9.05 27.66
N MET A 348 -9.61 9.04 26.35
CA MET A 348 -10.50 8.41 25.38
C MET A 348 -10.61 6.90 25.61
N ILE A 349 -9.50 6.22 25.95
CA ILE A 349 -9.52 4.77 26.23
C ILE A 349 -10.32 4.49 27.50
N ILE A 350 -10.13 5.27 28.56
CA ILE A 350 -10.88 5.15 29.80
C ILE A 350 -12.38 5.34 29.52
N ASN A 351 -12.76 6.42 28.85
CA ASN A 351 -14.16 6.77 28.64
C ASN A 351 -14.89 5.86 27.67
N ALA A 352 -14.21 5.46 26.58
CA ALA A 352 -14.84 4.74 25.48
C ALA A 352 -14.73 3.21 25.59
N TYR A 353 -13.70 2.69 26.26
CA TYR A 353 -13.38 1.25 26.21
C TYR A 353 -13.36 0.56 27.59
N ALA A 354 -13.46 1.28 28.68
CA ALA A 354 -13.42 0.70 30.04
C ALA A 354 -14.42 -0.45 30.21
N ASN A 355 -15.66 -0.24 29.76
CA ASN A 355 -16.74 -1.23 29.88
C ASN A 355 -16.52 -2.50 29.03
N TYR A 356 -15.65 -2.44 28.01
CA TYR A 356 -15.37 -3.56 27.09
C TYR A 356 -14.11 -4.32 27.40
N LEU A 357 -13.11 -3.66 27.99
CA LEU A 357 -11.78 -4.23 28.24
C LEU A 357 -11.63 -4.86 29.63
N GLY A 358 -12.44 -4.41 30.60
CA GLY A 358 -12.29 -4.73 32.01
C GLY A 358 -11.14 -3.98 32.67
N SER A 359 -11.18 -3.86 34.02
CA SER A 359 -10.23 -3.03 34.78
C SER A 359 -8.78 -3.48 34.61
N GLU A 360 -8.51 -4.78 34.71
CA GLU A 360 -7.15 -5.31 34.62
C GLU A 360 -6.48 -5.03 33.26
N ASN A 361 -7.23 -5.20 32.15
CA ASN A 361 -6.73 -4.95 30.81
C ASN A 361 -6.58 -3.44 30.56
N LEU A 362 -7.48 -2.64 31.11
CA LEU A 362 -7.41 -1.18 31.03
C LEU A 362 -6.14 -0.68 31.74
N ASP A 363 -5.86 -1.17 32.95
CA ASP A 363 -4.67 -0.81 33.72
C ASP A 363 -3.37 -1.19 32.97
N LYS A 364 -3.32 -2.36 32.36
CA LYS A 364 -2.17 -2.78 31.53
C LYS A 364 -1.95 -1.83 30.34
N ILE A 365 -3.01 -1.41 29.69
CA ILE A 365 -2.97 -0.50 28.55
C ILE A 365 -2.50 0.90 28.99
N ILE A 366 -3.05 1.42 30.08
CA ILE A 366 -2.66 2.74 30.61
C ILE A 366 -1.20 2.73 31.09
N LYS A 367 -0.75 1.68 31.78
CA LYS A 367 0.66 1.50 32.16
C LYS A 367 1.58 1.51 30.95
N ASN A 368 1.17 0.89 29.85
CA ASN A 368 1.95 0.86 28.61
C ASN A 368 2.08 2.25 27.97
N ILE A 369 0.98 3.01 27.89
CA ILE A 369 1.03 4.38 27.38
C ILE A 369 1.93 5.25 28.28
N ASN A 370 1.82 5.14 29.59
CA ASN A 370 2.68 5.86 30.51
C ASN A 370 4.17 5.48 30.35
N TYR A 371 4.47 4.21 30.12
CA TYR A 371 5.82 3.76 29.81
C TYR A 371 6.36 4.43 28.53
N LEU A 372 5.58 4.43 27.44
CA LEU A 372 5.97 5.08 26.18
C LEU A 372 6.22 6.58 26.36
N VAL A 373 5.37 7.25 27.12
CA VAL A 373 5.54 8.67 27.46
C VAL A 373 6.85 8.89 28.23
N ASN A 374 7.12 8.07 29.26
CA ASN A 374 8.34 8.19 30.07
C ASN A 374 9.61 7.95 29.24
N GLU A 375 9.61 6.95 28.36
CA GLU A 375 10.75 6.69 27.45
C GLU A 375 10.96 7.84 26.45
N PHE A 376 9.87 8.40 25.94
CA PHE A 376 9.95 9.58 25.06
C PHE A 376 10.53 10.79 25.78
N VAL A 377 10.05 11.10 27.00
CA VAL A 377 10.56 12.22 27.81
C VAL A 377 12.05 12.04 28.13
N LYS A 378 12.46 10.84 28.53
CA LYS A 378 13.89 10.52 28.76
C LYS A 378 14.74 10.75 27.52
N ALA A 379 14.29 10.26 26.37
CA ALA A 379 15.01 10.42 25.10
C ALA A 379 15.13 11.89 24.69
N LYS A 380 14.06 12.69 24.87
CA LYS A 380 14.08 14.14 24.56
C LYS A 380 14.98 14.91 25.52
N THR A 381 14.99 14.56 26.83
CA THR A 381 15.88 15.17 27.82
C THR A 381 17.35 14.90 27.50
N LEU A 382 17.70 13.67 27.10
CA LEU A 382 19.05 13.34 26.67
C LEU A 382 19.44 14.14 25.41
N GLN A 383 18.56 14.23 24.42
CA GLN A 383 18.77 14.99 23.20
C GLN A 383 19.06 16.47 23.50
N ASN A 384 18.25 17.10 24.36
CA ASN A 384 18.42 18.50 24.76
C ASN A 384 19.74 18.72 25.53
N SER A 385 20.18 17.76 26.34
CA SER A 385 21.46 17.86 27.07
C SER A 385 22.66 17.81 26.11
N PHE A 386 22.61 16.98 25.06
CA PHE A 386 23.66 16.95 24.01
C PHE A 386 23.70 18.25 23.20
N LEU A 387 22.55 18.81 22.84
CA LEU A 387 22.47 20.08 22.11
C LEU A 387 23.01 21.27 22.94
N ASN A 388 22.75 21.31 24.23
CA ASN A 388 23.27 22.36 25.11
C ASN A 388 24.78 22.25 25.29
N ASN A 389 25.33 21.06 25.44
CA ASN A 389 26.77 20.84 25.53
C ASN A 389 27.49 21.24 24.23
N SER A 390 26.95 20.91 23.07
CA SER A 390 27.53 21.28 21.76
C SER A 390 27.49 22.80 21.52
N LYS A 391 26.42 23.50 21.99
CA LYS A 391 26.34 24.97 21.92
C LYS A 391 27.29 25.66 22.89
N GLN A 392 27.62 25.08 24.05
CA GLN A 392 28.64 25.59 24.97
C GLN A 392 30.07 25.43 24.43
N GLU A 393 30.39 24.30 23.80
CA GLU A 393 31.66 24.06 23.15
C GLU A 393 31.90 24.98 21.94
N GLN A 394 30.85 25.36 21.21
CA GLN A 394 30.97 26.34 20.11
C GLN A 394 31.09 27.80 20.59
N ARG A 395 30.67 28.13 21.81
CA ARG A 395 30.84 29.48 22.43
C ARG A 395 32.15 29.67 23.15
N SER A 396 32.88 28.57 23.40
CA SER A 396 34.21 28.58 24.04
C SER A 396 35.38 28.48 23.05
N ARG A 397 35.07 28.44 21.77
CA ARG A 397 35.99 28.59 20.65
C ARG A 397 35.78 29.94 19.95
#